data_a7db707e87d47cd59a1b93d35830e03d
#
_entry.id   a7db707e87d47cd59a1b93d35830e03d
#
_cell.length_a   1.000
_cell.length_b   1.000
_cell.length_c   1.000
_cell.angle_alpha   90.00
_cell.angle_beta   90.00
_cell.angle_gamma   90.00
#
_symmetry.space_group_name_H-M   'P 1'
#
loop_
_entity.id
_entity.type
_entity.pdbx_description
1 polymer ?
#
loop_
_entity_poly.entity_id
_entity_poly.type
_entity_poly.pdbx_seq_one_letter_code
_entity_poly.pdbx_strand_id
1 'polypeptide(L)'
;KQLLLTGSPEAFGGIGKNCGNHPIANDFDTQAFIMDLSTRKIQPITKDFHPTVSPLQWNHGDGCIYFNTDDGDCKNIYRYSPKDGKFEKLNLETDVTSAFALSEYNPGIAAYIGQSDYNAGVAYLYDMKKKTSSLLADPMKPILEKIELGKTEPWNFTASDGTVITGKMCLPPNFDPNKKYPMIVYYYGGTTPTTRGISNPYCAQLFASRDYVVYVIQP
;
A
#
# COMPACT_ATOMS: atom_id res chain seq x y z
N LYS A 1 -29.28 0.68 11.62
CA LYS A 1 -28.24 -0.35 11.26
C LYS A 1 -27.65 0.02 9.91
N GLN A 2 -26.37 -0.22 9.72
CA GLN A 2 -25.63 0.13 8.51
C GLN A 2 -24.89 -1.08 7.96
N LEU A 3 -24.59 -1.05 6.65
CA LEU A 3 -23.83 -2.08 5.95
C LEU A 3 -22.70 -1.39 5.19
N LEU A 4 -21.50 -1.96 5.28
CA LEU A 4 -20.36 -1.59 4.47
C LEU A 4 -20.41 -2.34 3.14
N LEU A 5 -20.31 -1.61 2.04
CA LEU A 5 -20.32 -2.14 0.68
C LEU A 5 -19.02 -1.73 -0.03
N THR A 6 -18.62 -2.53 -1.00
CA THR A 6 -17.53 -2.19 -1.93
C THR A 6 -18.05 -2.22 -3.37
N GLY A 7 -17.43 -1.42 -4.20
CA GLY A 7 -17.74 -1.38 -5.62
C GLY A 7 -16.78 -0.45 -6.36
N SER A 8 -16.89 -0.41 -7.68
CA SER A 8 -16.18 0.58 -8.49
C SER A 8 -16.78 1.98 -8.29
N PRO A 9 -16.12 3.04 -8.75
CA PRO A 9 -16.69 4.40 -8.77
C PRO A 9 -18.04 4.50 -9.49
N GLU A 10 -18.28 3.62 -10.48
CA GLU A 10 -19.54 3.53 -11.23
C GLU A 10 -20.69 2.89 -10.44
N ALA A 11 -20.39 2.20 -9.36
CA ALA A 11 -21.41 1.50 -8.58
C ALA A 11 -22.48 2.47 -8.06
N PHE A 12 -23.68 1.93 -7.89
CA PHE A 12 -24.84 2.67 -7.33
C PHE A 12 -25.18 3.95 -8.10
N GLY A 13 -25.04 3.93 -9.44
CA GLY A 13 -25.35 5.09 -10.29
C GLY A 13 -24.22 6.12 -10.38
N GLY A 14 -22.98 5.70 -10.13
CA GLY A 14 -21.80 6.55 -10.29
C GLY A 14 -21.57 7.53 -9.14
N ILE A 15 -22.17 7.30 -7.97
CA ILE A 15 -22.03 8.20 -6.81
C ILE A 15 -20.60 8.24 -6.24
N GLY A 16 -19.77 7.24 -6.59
CA GLY A 16 -18.35 7.17 -6.20
C GLY A 16 -17.40 7.92 -7.13
N LYS A 17 -17.87 8.44 -8.26
CA LYS A 17 -17.03 9.14 -9.25
C LYS A 17 -16.49 10.45 -8.70
N ASN A 18 -15.20 10.68 -8.90
CA ASN A 18 -14.51 11.94 -8.60
C ASN A 18 -13.66 12.44 -9.78
N CYS A 19 -13.98 12.01 -11.00
CA CYS A 19 -13.22 12.38 -12.20
C CYS A 19 -13.78 13.59 -12.96
N GLY A 20 -14.86 14.21 -12.48
CA GLY A 20 -15.53 15.31 -13.18
C GLY A 20 -15.92 14.89 -14.60
N ASN A 21 -15.51 15.68 -15.59
CA ASN A 21 -15.75 15.40 -17.00
C ASN A 21 -14.61 14.61 -17.67
N HIS A 22 -13.67 14.05 -16.92
CA HIS A 22 -12.61 13.21 -17.47
C HIS A 22 -13.20 11.95 -18.10
N PRO A 23 -12.84 11.62 -19.36
CA PRO A 23 -13.42 10.48 -20.07
C PRO A 23 -12.91 9.13 -19.55
N ILE A 24 -11.84 9.12 -18.76
CA ILE A 24 -11.26 7.90 -18.21
C ILE A 24 -11.78 7.74 -16.78
N ALA A 25 -12.77 6.87 -16.64
CA ALA A 25 -13.14 6.37 -15.34
C ALA A 25 -12.03 5.45 -14.84
N ASN A 26 -11.63 5.61 -13.58
CA ASN A 26 -10.72 4.66 -12.97
C ASN A 26 -11.52 3.42 -12.53
N ASP A 27 -11.83 2.54 -13.48
CA ASP A 27 -12.63 1.33 -13.23
C ASP A 27 -11.90 0.29 -12.38
N PHE A 28 -10.60 0.47 -12.15
CA PHE A 28 -9.78 -0.42 -11.32
C PHE A 28 -9.77 -0.03 -9.85
N ASP A 29 -10.24 1.18 -9.50
CA ASP A 29 -10.34 1.57 -8.11
C ASP A 29 -11.49 0.83 -7.43
N THR A 30 -11.18 0.26 -6.27
CA THR A 30 -12.21 -0.20 -5.36
C THR A 30 -12.51 0.91 -4.37
N GLN A 31 -13.79 1.23 -4.23
CA GLN A 31 -14.31 2.21 -3.29
C GLN A 31 -15.22 1.56 -2.26
N ALA A 32 -15.36 2.22 -1.12
CA ALA A 32 -16.22 1.82 -0.04
C ALA A 32 -17.43 2.76 0.11
N PHE A 33 -18.56 2.16 0.45
CA PHE A 33 -19.84 2.83 0.63
C PHE A 33 -20.49 2.35 1.91
N ILE A 34 -21.27 3.22 2.55
CA ILE A 34 -22.14 2.86 3.68
C ILE A 34 -23.59 2.94 3.24
N MET A 35 -24.35 1.87 3.46
CA MET A 35 -25.78 1.83 3.25
C MET A 35 -26.50 1.83 4.59
N ASP A 36 -27.46 2.74 4.77
CA ASP A 36 -28.42 2.67 5.86
C ASP A 36 -29.51 1.64 5.54
N LEU A 37 -29.64 0.62 6.39
CA LEU A 37 -30.56 -0.50 6.12
C LEU A 37 -32.04 -0.13 6.23
N SER A 38 -32.38 0.94 6.96
CA SER A 38 -33.77 1.40 7.13
C SER A 38 -34.24 2.21 5.94
N THR A 39 -33.39 3.12 5.45
CA THR A 39 -33.72 4.03 4.35
C THR A 39 -33.23 3.53 3.01
N ARG A 40 -32.33 2.54 2.98
CA ARG A 40 -31.59 2.04 1.82
C ARG A 40 -30.75 3.13 1.11
N LYS A 41 -30.53 4.25 1.77
CA LYS A 41 -29.67 5.30 1.24
C LYS A 41 -28.21 4.84 1.29
N ILE A 42 -27.50 4.98 0.16
CA ILE A 42 -26.08 4.66 0.01
C ILE A 42 -25.31 5.95 -0.12
N GLN A 43 -24.16 6.04 0.56
CA GLN A 43 -23.24 7.15 0.46
C GLN A 43 -21.80 6.64 0.28
N PRO A 44 -21.01 7.24 -0.63
CA PRO A 44 -19.61 6.92 -0.77
C PRO A 44 -18.82 7.49 0.41
N ILE A 45 -17.85 6.72 0.92
CA ILE A 45 -16.98 7.19 2.00
C ILE A 45 -15.53 7.34 1.56
N THR A 46 -15.16 6.82 0.39
CA THR A 46 -13.80 6.90 -0.16
C THR A 46 -13.73 7.67 -1.48
N LYS A 47 -14.79 8.38 -1.87
CA LYS A 47 -14.87 9.12 -3.13
C LYS A 47 -13.70 10.10 -3.34
N ASP A 48 -13.30 10.82 -2.28
CA ASP A 48 -12.25 11.83 -2.29
C ASP A 48 -10.97 11.31 -1.61
N PHE A 49 -10.85 10.00 -1.45
CA PHE A 49 -9.70 9.31 -0.89
C PHE A 49 -8.92 8.65 -2.02
N HIS A 50 -7.67 9.06 -2.24
CA HIS A 50 -6.89 8.65 -3.41
C HIS A 50 -6.48 7.16 -3.45
N PRO A 51 -6.05 6.52 -2.32
CA PRO A 51 -5.69 5.11 -2.37
C PRO A 51 -6.88 4.21 -2.69
N THR A 52 -6.65 3.17 -3.50
CA THR A 52 -7.61 2.08 -3.69
C THR A 52 -7.78 1.31 -2.38
N VAL A 53 -9.01 1.01 -2.00
CA VAL A 53 -9.31 0.41 -0.69
C VAL A 53 -9.78 -1.03 -0.78
N SER A 54 -9.31 -1.84 0.18
CA SER A 54 -9.84 -3.17 0.48
C SER A 54 -10.29 -3.18 1.95
N PRO A 55 -11.60 -3.21 2.23
CA PRO A 55 -12.08 -3.25 3.62
C PRO A 55 -11.60 -4.50 4.33
N LEU A 56 -11.08 -4.31 5.54
CA LEU A 56 -10.65 -5.38 6.42
C LEU A 56 -11.71 -5.67 7.48
N GLN A 57 -12.13 -4.63 8.20
CA GLN A 57 -13.03 -4.79 9.33
C GLN A 57 -13.75 -3.48 9.66
N TRP A 58 -15.04 -3.55 9.94
CA TRP A 58 -15.74 -2.52 10.70
C TRP A 58 -15.74 -2.94 12.16
N ASN A 59 -14.88 -2.32 12.95
CA ASN A 59 -14.68 -2.69 14.34
C ASN A 59 -15.78 -2.12 15.22
N HIS A 60 -16.46 -2.99 15.96
CA HIS A 60 -17.54 -2.58 16.87
C HIS A 60 -17.03 -1.91 18.16
N GLY A 61 -15.79 -2.16 18.55
CA GLY A 61 -15.21 -1.63 19.79
C GLY A 61 -14.92 -0.14 19.73
N ASP A 62 -14.47 0.36 18.56
CA ASP A 62 -14.18 1.79 18.35
C ASP A 62 -15.09 2.45 17.29
N GLY A 63 -15.95 1.67 16.63
CA GLY A 63 -16.87 2.13 15.60
C GLY A 63 -16.21 2.53 14.27
N CYS A 64 -14.92 2.25 14.09
CA CYS A 64 -14.16 2.64 12.90
C CYS A 64 -14.05 1.52 11.88
N ILE A 65 -13.82 1.90 10.62
CA ILE A 65 -13.59 0.98 9.53
C ILE A 65 -12.09 0.98 9.21
N TYR A 66 -11.53 -0.21 9.06
CA TYR A 66 -10.13 -0.41 8.71
C TYR A 66 -10.02 -0.90 7.29
N PHE A 67 -9.09 -0.31 6.54
CA PHE A 67 -8.82 -0.61 5.14
C PHE A 67 -7.35 -1.00 4.95
N ASN A 68 -7.10 -2.04 4.18
CA ASN A 68 -5.85 -2.17 3.46
C ASN A 68 -5.97 -1.32 2.18
N THR A 69 -4.91 -0.63 1.80
CA THR A 69 -4.93 0.27 0.66
C THR A 69 -3.72 0.06 -0.23
N ASP A 70 -3.94 0.19 -1.55
CA ASP A 70 -2.84 0.40 -2.49
C ASP A 70 -2.59 1.92 -2.58
N ASP A 71 -1.46 2.37 -2.03
CA ASP A 71 -1.08 3.77 -1.86
C ASP A 71 0.28 4.00 -2.54
N GLY A 72 0.27 4.23 -3.84
CA GLY A 72 1.44 4.20 -4.69
C GLY A 72 2.09 2.80 -4.70
N ASP A 73 3.36 2.71 -4.37
CA ASP A 73 4.09 1.43 -4.26
C ASP A 73 4.02 0.78 -2.87
N CYS A 74 3.23 1.34 -1.95
CA CYS A 74 3.02 0.85 -0.59
C CYS A 74 1.64 0.19 -0.43
N LYS A 75 1.55 -0.71 0.55
CA LYS A 75 0.27 -1.19 1.08
C LYS A 75 0.13 -0.76 2.53
N ASN A 76 -0.73 0.22 2.74
CA ASN A 76 -0.92 0.87 4.03
C ASN A 76 -2.23 0.45 4.69
N ILE A 77 -2.28 0.56 6.01
CA ILE A 77 -3.53 0.42 6.76
C ILE A 77 -4.05 1.80 7.14
N TYR A 78 -5.29 2.07 6.75
CA TYR A 78 -6.01 3.27 7.14
C TYR A 78 -7.19 2.92 8.03
N ARG A 79 -7.41 3.77 9.00
CA ARG A 79 -8.58 3.78 9.89
C ARG A 79 -9.48 4.92 9.48
N TYR A 80 -10.73 4.62 9.18
CA TYR A 80 -11.76 5.61 8.86
C TYR A 80 -12.76 5.72 10.02
N SER A 81 -13.04 6.93 10.44
CA SER A 81 -14.05 7.25 11.44
C SER A 81 -15.35 7.71 10.77
N PRO A 82 -16.42 6.91 10.77
CA PRO A 82 -17.71 7.33 10.21
C PRO A 82 -18.33 8.53 10.92
N LYS A 83 -17.89 8.81 12.15
CA LYS A 83 -18.42 9.90 12.97
C LYS A 83 -18.04 11.28 12.45
N ASP A 84 -16.81 11.41 11.95
CA ASP A 84 -16.24 12.70 11.52
C ASP A 84 -15.70 12.67 10.10
N GLY A 85 -15.81 11.53 9.39
CA GLY A 85 -15.40 11.36 8.02
C GLY A 85 -13.88 11.37 7.80
N LYS A 86 -13.07 11.14 8.85
CA LYS A 86 -11.62 11.27 8.77
C LYS A 86 -10.94 9.93 8.54
N PHE A 87 -9.92 9.97 7.68
CA PHE A 87 -8.96 8.90 7.50
C PHE A 87 -7.69 9.17 8.32
N GLU A 88 -7.19 8.12 8.95
CA GLU A 88 -5.92 8.12 9.67
C GLU A 88 -5.08 6.95 9.18
N LYS A 89 -3.89 7.24 8.62
CA LYS A 89 -2.90 6.21 8.30
C LYS A 89 -2.28 5.69 9.57
N LEU A 90 -2.24 4.37 9.74
CA LEU A 90 -1.50 3.76 10.84
C LEU A 90 -0.01 3.82 10.55
N ASN A 91 0.78 4.21 11.57
CA ASN A 91 2.24 4.25 11.45
C ASN A 91 2.82 2.87 11.75
N LEU A 92 2.91 2.03 10.70
CA LEU A 92 3.44 0.66 10.78
C LEU A 92 4.90 0.63 10.33
N GLU A 93 5.65 -0.38 10.77
CA GLU A 93 7.09 -0.57 10.48
C GLU A 93 7.35 -1.22 9.10
N THR A 94 6.32 -1.37 8.28
CA THR A 94 6.40 -2.02 6.97
C THR A 94 5.84 -1.15 5.87
N ASP A 95 6.47 -1.17 4.69
CA ASP A 95 5.99 -0.44 3.51
C ASP A 95 4.82 -1.18 2.84
N VAL A 96 4.83 -2.51 2.91
CA VAL A 96 3.82 -3.36 2.31
C VAL A 96 3.24 -4.26 3.38
N THR A 97 2.09 -3.86 3.93
CA THR A 97 1.35 -4.66 4.90
C THR A 97 0.53 -5.72 4.18
N SER A 98 0.92 -6.98 4.31
CA SER A 98 0.27 -8.12 3.64
C SER A 98 -0.88 -8.73 4.43
N ALA A 99 -0.88 -8.58 5.77
CA ALA A 99 -1.96 -9.00 6.65
C ALA A 99 -2.09 -8.05 7.83
N PHE A 100 -3.31 -7.78 8.24
CA PHE A 100 -3.62 -6.97 9.42
C PHE A 100 -4.88 -7.51 10.10
N ALA A 101 -4.86 -7.65 11.40
CA ALA A 101 -6.01 -8.08 12.19
C ALA A 101 -6.07 -7.33 13.52
N LEU A 102 -7.24 -6.81 13.85
CA LEU A 102 -7.53 -6.26 15.16
C LEU A 102 -7.96 -7.38 16.11
N SER A 103 -7.59 -7.25 17.37
CA SER A 103 -8.11 -8.14 18.39
C SER A 103 -9.64 -7.95 18.53
N GLU A 104 -10.38 -9.06 18.53
CA GLU A 104 -11.82 -9.06 18.71
C GLU A 104 -12.23 -8.55 20.10
N TYR A 105 -11.44 -8.90 21.11
CA TYR A 105 -11.75 -8.60 22.52
C TYR A 105 -11.04 -7.35 23.06
N ASN A 106 -10.01 -6.88 22.36
CA ASN A 106 -9.26 -5.69 22.75
C ASN A 106 -8.93 -4.82 21.51
N PRO A 107 -9.81 -3.88 21.14
CA PRO A 107 -9.60 -3.01 19.98
C PRO A 107 -8.38 -2.09 20.11
N GLY A 108 -7.70 -2.08 21.26
CA GLY A 108 -6.43 -1.37 21.46
C GLY A 108 -5.21 -2.11 20.92
N ILE A 109 -5.35 -3.34 20.40
CA ILE A 109 -4.24 -4.16 19.93
C ILE A 109 -4.57 -4.72 18.57
N ALA A 110 -3.62 -4.61 17.64
CA ALA A 110 -3.64 -5.27 16.34
C ALA A 110 -2.37 -6.11 16.15
N ALA A 111 -2.45 -7.11 15.28
CA ALA A 111 -1.29 -7.81 14.76
C ALA A 111 -1.22 -7.60 13.25
N TYR A 112 0.01 -7.52 12.71
CA TYR A 112 0.20 -7.40 11.28
C TYR A 112 1.47 -8.09 10.81
N ILE A 113 1.48 -8.42 9.52
CA ILE A 113 2.64 -8.96 8.81
C ILE A 113 2.88 -8.07 7.61
N GLY A 114 4.15 -7.75 7.37
CA GLY A 114 4.50 -6.98 6.20
C GLY A 114 5.96 -7.12 5.80
N GLN A 115 6.35 -6.35 4.81
CA GLN A 115 7.68 -6.35 4.23
C GLN A 115 8.08 -4.95 3.76
N SER A 116 9.36 -4.80 3.44
CA SER A 116 9.94 -3.63 2.80
C SER A 116 10.93 -4.06 1.71
N ASP A 117 11.73 -3.14 1.19
CA ASP A 117 12.85 -3.46 0.27
C ASP A 117 13.97 -4.28 0.96
N TYR A 118 13.98 -4.34 2.29
CA TYR A 118 15.09 -4.91 3.08
C TYR A 118 14.68 -6.05 4.02
N ASN A 119 13.40 -6.32 4.13
CA ASN A 119 12.89 -7.41 4.98
C ASN A 119 11.68 -8.09 4.35
N ALA A 120 11.40 -9.31 4.75
CA ALA A 120 10.31 -10.10 4.20
C ALA A 120 9.55 -10.86 5.29
N GLY A 121 8.23 -10.66 5.34
CA GLY A 121 7.35 -11.44 6.21
C GLY A 121 7.56 -11.21 7.71
N VAL A 122 7.85 -9.97 8.10
CA VAL A 122 8.04 -9.59 9.52
C VAL A 122 6.70 -9.42 10.20
N ALA A 123 6.54 -10.02 11.38
CA ALA A 123 5.32 -9.96 12.19
C ALA A 123 5.48 -9.01 13.38
N TYR A 124 4.45 -8.20 13.62
CA TYR A 124 4.41 -7.21 14.69
C TYR A 124 3.09 -7.24 15.45
N LEU A 125 3.14 -6.80 16.72
CA LEU A 125 1.99 -6.27 17.45
C LEU A 125 1.97 -4.75 17.36
N TYR A 126 0.79 -4.19 17.18
CA TYR A 126 0.58 -2.74 17.15
C TYR A 126 -0.31 -2.31 18.32
N ASP A 127 0.19 -1.37 19.15
CA ASP A 127 -0.58 -0.72 20.20
C ASP A 127 -1.29 0.50 19.59
N MET A 128 -2.60 0.40 19.42
CA MET A 128 -3.43 1.43 18.78
C MET A 128 -3.44 2.74 19.58
N LYS A 129 -3.26 2.69 20.90
CA LYS A 129 -3.25 3.87 21.76
C LYS A 129 -1.91 4.58 21.75
N LYS A 130 -0.82 3.83 21.85
CA LYS A 130 0.55 4.37 21.81
C LYS A 130 1.02 4.67 20.39
N LYS A 131 0.35 4.07 19.37
CA LYS A 131 0.73 4.11 17.96
C LYS A 131 2.16 3.59 17.72
N THR A 132 2.50 2.49 18.38
CA THR A 132 3.82 1.86 18.31
C THR A 132 3.71 0.37 17.99
N SER A 133 4.70 -0.11 17.24
CA SER A 133 4.85 -1.53 16.92
C SER A 133 5.86 -2.20 17.83
N SER A 134 5.61 -3.48 18.13
CA SER A 134 6.54 -4.37 18.83
C SER A 134 6.78 -5.60 17.98
N LEU A 135 8.04 -5.90 17.68
CA LEU A 135 8.44 -7.06 16.89
C LEU A 135 7.99 -8.36 17.57
N LEU A 136 7.30 -9.22 16.82
CA LEU A 136 6.95 -10.58 17.24
C LEU A 136 7.88 -11.62 16.64
N ALA A 137 8.11 -11.54 15.34
CA ALA A 137 8.97 -12.48 14.63
C ALA A 137 9.51 -11.89 13.33
N ASP A 138 10.75 -12.20 13.03
CA ASP A 138 11.42 -11.94 11.76
C ASP A 138 12.13 -13.22 11.29
N PRO A 139 11.41 -14.14 10.65
CA PRO A 139 11.97 -15.44 10.28
C PRO A 139 13.04 -15.36 9.19
N MET A 140 13.05 -14.29 8.39
CA MET A 140 14.02 -14.11 7.31
C MET A 140 15.28 -13.38 7.74
N LYS A 141 15.29 -12.75 8.90
CA LYS A 141 16.45 -12.02 9.42
C LYS A 141 17.76 -12.82 9.39
N PRO A 142 17.83 -14.09 9.89
CA PRO A 142 19.07 -14.84 9.87
C PRO A 142 19.64 -15.14 8.48
N ILE A 143 18.81 -15.04 7.44
CA ILE A 143 19.20 -15.23 6.04
C ILE A 143 19.63 -13.89 5.45
N LEU A 144 18.81 -12.85 5.62
CA LEU A 144 19.05 -11.53 5.02
C LEU A 144 20.26 -10.83 5.62
N GLU A 145 20.58 -11.05 6.91
CA GLU A 145 21.79 -10.51 7.54
C GLU A 145 23.10 -11.05 6.94
N LYS A 146 23.04 -12.15 6.17
CA LYS A 146 24.21 -12.72 5.48
C LYS A 146 24.37 -12.21 4.03
N ILE A 147 23.47 -11.36 3.59
CA ILE A 147 23.39 -10.86 2.22
C ILE A 147 23.57 -9.35 2.25
N GLU A 148 24.50 -8.84 1.45
CA GLU A 148 24.59 -7.41 1.21
C GLU A 148 23.50 -7.01 0.22
N LEU A 149 22.55 -6.23 0.68
CA LEU A 149 21.47 -5.67 -0.15
C LEU A 149 21.89 -4.31 -0.71
N GLY A 150 21.49 -4.07 -1.94
CA GLY A 150 21.70 -2.80 -2.60
C GLY A 150 20.82 -1.67 -2.04
N LYS A 151 21.29 -0.45 -2.14
CA LYS A 151 20.50 0.73 -1.74
C LYS A 151 19.32 0.91 -2.69
N THR A 152 18.13 1.07 -2.13
CA THR A 152 16.93 1.46 -2.88
C THR A 152 16.61 2.93 -2.61
N GLU A 153 16.34 3.69 -3.66
CA GLU A 153 15.98 5.10 -3.56
C GLU A 153 14.88 5.47 -4.57
N PRO A 154 13.98 6.41 -4.21
CA PRO A 154 13.01 6.92 -5.17
C PRO A 154 13.72 7.64 -6.32
N TRP A 155 13.23 7.43 -7.53
CA TRP A 155 13.72 8.14 -8.70
C TRP A 155 12.56 8.44 -9.65
N ASN A 156 12.44 9.71 -10.01
CA ASN A 156 11.37 10.19 -10.86
C ASN A 156 11.96 10.90 -12.08
N PHE A 157 11.25 10.87 -13.19
CA PHE A 157 11.60 11.68 -14.36
C PHE A 157 10.35 12.31 -14.96
N THR A 158 10.55 13.38 -15.71
CA THR A 158 9.47 14.04 -16.43
C THR A 158 9.51 13.62 -17.90
N ALA A 159 8.41 13.04 -18.37
CA ALA A 159 8.25 12.68 -19.77
C ALA A 159 8.10 13.93 -20.66
N SER A 160 8.21 13.76 -21.99
CA SER A 160 8.20 14.88 -22.95
C SER A 160 6.89 15.67 -22.97
N ASP A 161 5.78 15.07 -22.51
CA ASP A 161 4.47 15.70 -22.38
C ASP A 161 4.27 16.43 -21.03
N GLY A 162 5.29 16.43 -20.16
CA GLY A 162 5.23 17.02 -18.84
C GLY A 162 4.75 16.08 -17.72
N THR A 163 4.39 14.85 -18.05
CA THR A 163 3.96 13.85 -17.04
C THR A 163 5.15 13.43 -16.18
N VAL A 164 4.97 13.50 -14.85
CA VAL A 164 5.96 12.99 -13.91
C VAL A 164 5.76 11.50 -13.72
N ILE A 165 6.75 10.73 -14.13
CA ILE A 165 6.82 9.28 -13.95
C ILE A 165 7.57 8.99 -12.68
N THR A 166 6.94 8.31 -11.75
CA THR A 166 7.54 7.91 -10.47
C THR A 166 8.10 6.51 -10.53
N GLY A 167 9.03 6.21 -9.64
CA GLY A 167 9.61 4.88 -9.53
C GLY A 167 10.69 4.82 -8.47
N LYS A 168 11.40 3.70 -8.47
CA LYS A 168 12.54 3.51 -7.56
C LYS A 168 13.70 2.85 -8.27
N MET A 169 14.91 3.22 -7.90
CA MET A 169 16.14 2.55 -8.30
C MET A 169 16.66 1.67 -7.18
N CYS A 170 17.04 0.46 -7.52
CA CYS A 170 17.84 -0.41 -6.68
C CYS A 170 19.27 -0.46 -7.26
N LEU A 171 20.23 0.00 -6.49
CA LEU A 171 21.64 0.08 -6.87
C LEU A 171 22.39 -1.18 -6.43
N PRO A 172 23.47 -1.60 -7.09
CA PRO A 172 24.35 -2.65 -6.60
C PRO A 172 24.83 -2.39 -5.14
N PRO A 173 25.06 -3.43 -4.31
CA PRO A 173 25.55 -3.25 -2.94
C PRO A 173 26.81 -2.39 -2.86
N ASN A 174 27.74 -2.57 -3.79
CA ASN A 174 29.01 -1.82 -3.87
C ASN A 174 28.98 -0.79 -5.01
N PHE A 175 27.88 -0.05 -5.13
CA PHE A 175 27.70 0.94 -6.20
C PHE A 175 28.76 2.04 -6.15
N ASP A 176 29.45 2.22 -7.28
CA ASP A 176 30.43 3.29 -7.50
C ASP A 176 29.87 4.27 -8.56
N PRO A 177 29.58 5.52 -8.21
CA PRO A 177 29.01 6.49 -9.16
C PRO A 177 29.95 6.83 -10.35
N ASN A 178 31.23 6.46 -10.28
CA ASN A 178 32.19 6.68 -11.37
C ASN A 178 32.25 5.52 -12.36
N LYS A 179 31.54 4.43 -12.11
CA LYS A 179 31.42 3.28 -13.01
C LYS A 179 30.12 3.32 -13.81
N LYS A 180 30.13 2.66 -14.95
CA LYS A 180 28.93 2.40 -15.73
C LYS A 180 28.41 1.00 -15.40
N TYR A 181 27.12 0.91 -15.19
CA TYR A 181 26.42 -0.34 -14.90
C TYR A 181 25.38 -0.62 -15.99
N PRO A 182 25.15 -1.88 -16.34
CA PRO A 182 23.98 -2.24 -17.13
C PRO A 182 22.72 -1.95 -16.30
N MET A 183 21.65 -1.52 -16.98
CA MET A 183 20.38 -1.20 -16.32
C MET A 183 19.28 -2.15 -16.77
N ILE A 184 18.50 -2.62 -15.81
CA ILE A 184 17.22 -3.28 -16.05
C ILE A 184 16.12 -2.29 -15.73
N VAL A 185 15.24 -2.04 -16.67
CA VAL A 185 14.02 -1.26 -16.46
C VAL A 185 12.86 -2.23 -16.38
N TYR A 186 12.21 -2.28 -15.23
CA TYR A 186 11.00 -3.05 -15.04
C TYR A 186 9.79 -2.12 -15.05
N TYR A 187 8.85 -2.40 -15.91
CA TYR A 187 7.55 -1.75 -15.93
C TYR A 187 6.46 -2.79 -16.11
N TYR A 188 5.32 -2.56 -15.49
CA TYR A 188 4.13 -3.34 -15.71
C TYR A 188 3.24 -2.62 -16.75
N GLY A 189 2.85 -3.33 -17.80
CA GLY A 189 2.06 -2.75 -18.91
C GLY A 189 0.57 -2.63 -18.60
N GLY A 190 0.15 -2.71 -17.34
CA GLY A 190 -1.21 -2.55 -16.86
C GLY A 190 -1.31 -1.42 -15.83
N THR A 191 -2.46 -1.32 -15.20
CA THR A 191 -2.80 -0.25 -14.24
C THR A 191 -2.55 -0.61 -12.78
N THR A 192 -2.09 -1.85 -12.50
CA THR A 192 -1.80 -2.27 -11.13
C THR A 192 -0.47 -1.71 -10.67
N PRO A 193 -0.41 -0.99 -9.54
CA PRO A 193 0.82 -0.47 -8.98
C PRO A 193 1.85 -1.57 -8.69
N THR A 194 3.12 -1.26 -8.89
CA THR A 194 4.21 -2.11 -8.38
C THR A 194 4.39 -1.87 -6.90
N THR A 195 4.72 -2.92 -6.13
CA THR A 195 4.95 -2.79 -4.69
C THR A 195 6.44 -2.81 -4.37
N ARG A 196 6.83 -2.09 -3.31
CA ARG A 196 8.23 -2.05 -2.84
C ARG A 196 8.59 -3.21 -1.91
N GLY A 197 7.97 -4.36 -2.04
CA GLY A 197 8.34 -5.51 -1.24
C GLY A 197 9.55 -6.27 -1.82
N ILE A 198 10.45 -6.75 -0.97
CA ILE A 198 11.60 -7.55 -1.39
C ILE A 198 11.18 -8.85 -2.10
N SER A 199 10.02 -9.39 -1.73
CA SER A 199 9.44 -10.60 -2.34
C SER A 199 8.64 -10.33 -3.62
N ASN A 200 8.69 -9.13 -4.17
CA ASN A 200 8.07 -8.83 -5.45
C ASN A 200 8.58 -9.85 -6.51
N PRO A 201 7.74 -10.36 -7.43
CA PRO A 201 8.09 -11.36 -8.44
C PRO A 201 9.38 -11.06 -9.23
N TYR A 202 9.72 -9.79 -9.38
CA TYR A 202 10.96 -9.34 -10.03
C TYR A 202 11.87 -8.68 -8.98
N CYS A 203 12.37 -9.50 -8.05
CA CYS A 203 13.22 -9.04 -6.96
C CYS A 203 14.39 -8.19 -7.46
N ALA A 204 14.29 -6.86 -7.33
CA ALA A 204 15.31 -5.93 -7.78
C ALA A 204 16.66 -6.20 -7.11
N GLN A 205 16.65 -6.60 -5.85
CA GLN A 205 17.85 -6.94 -5.08
C GLN A 205 18.65 -8.11 -5.70
N LEU A 206 17.96 -9.10 -6.30
CA LEU A 206 18.62 -10.22 -6.98
C LEU A 206 19.45 -9.76 -8.17
N PHE A 207 18.94 -8.83 -8.97
CA PHE A 207 19.68 -8.31 -10.11
C PHE A 207 20.74 -7.28 -9.68
N ALA A 208 20.44 -6.47 -8.67
CA ALA A 208 21.39 -5.53 -8.09
C ALA A 208 22.62 -6.24 -7.51
N SER A 209 22.47 -7.42 -6.90
CA SER A 209 23.58 -8.24 -6.41
C SER A 209 24.48 -8.82 -7.54
N ARG A 210 24.08 -8.64 -8.81
CA ARG A 210 24.83 -9.03 -10.00
C ARG A 210 25.28 -7.83 -10.83
N ASP A 211 25.50 -6.71 -10.16
CA ASP A 211 25.98 -5.45 -10.74
C ASP A 211 25.05 -4.81 -11.78
N TYR A 212 23.75 -5.04 -11.70
CA TYR A 212 22.76 -4.28 -12.44
C TYR A 212 22.18 -3.14 -11.60
N VAL A 213 22.01 -1.97 -12.20
CA VAL A 213 21.05 -0.98 -11.67
C VAL A 213 19.66 -1.41 -12.09
N VAL A 214 18.72 -1.48 -11.17
CA VAL A 214 17.33 -1.86 -11.48
C VAL A 214 16.42 -0.66 -11.25
N TYR A 215 15.74 -0.23 -12.29
CA TYR A 215 14.73 0.81 -12.21
C TYR A 215 13.33 0.19 -12.32
N VAL A 216 12.53 0.35 -11.28
CA VAL A 216 11.14 -0.12 -11.22
C VAL A 216 10.24 1.08 -11.39
N ILE A 217 9.54 1.15 -12.51
CA ILE A 217 8.60 2.22 -12.84
C ILE A 217 7.25 1.94 -12.19
N GLN A 218 6.65 2.98 -11.64
CA GLN A 218 5.27 2.96 -11.18
C GLN A 218 4.36 3.39 -12.35
N PRO A 219 3.43 2.52 -12.81
CA PRO A 219 2.55 2.80 -13.94
C PRO A 219 1.49 3.88 -13.62
#